data_34f02ff1be90cc8a0ca91e428fb83e38
#
_entry.id   34f02ff1be90cc8a0ca91e428fb83e38
#
_cell.length_a   1.000
_cell.length_b   1.000
_cell.length_c   1.000
_cell.angle_alpha   90.00
_cell.angle_beta   90.00
_cell.angle_gamma   90.00
#
_symmetry.space_group_name_H-M   'P 1'
#
loop_
_entity.id
_entity.type
_entity.pdbx_description
1 polymer ?
#
loop_
_entity_poly.entity_id
_entity_poly.type
_entity_poly.pdbx_seq_one_letter_code
_entity_poly.pdbx_strand_id
1 'polypeptide(L)'
;MSVSRKIIYNVTASSISKVITTVIALVNIGLITRYLGQEMFGNYVVALAFFLLFTALGDFGIYQTTTREISRPGAKEDEIVNNAIGLRITISLAVIAISPIFIWLSSYSNELKIALGIVLFAFFFASFTQLLIGLFQKRLLMDRVALVEMFGKVLQLALVAIGVKMDLGFNFIVGTLLVTMFFNFIVIFWLAKKFVRFKPSFDIAYWKKFLYQSFPIGLSVFVSFIYFKADSIILSWLKPSADVGLYGAAYKMIENLSFFPGMIVGLTMPIISYNIFSNRKKFETIVNKN
;
A
#
# COMPACT_ATOMS: atom_id res chain seq x y z
N MET A 1 -28.79 8.40 -7.26
CA MET A 1 -28.44 7.00 -7.63
C MET A 1 -28.78 6.11 -6.45
N SER A 2 -29.39 4.93 -6.70
CA SER A 2 -29.56 3.93 -5.63
C SER A 2 -28.19 3.47 -5.09
N VAL A 3 -28.13 3.07 -3.82
CA VAL A 3 -26.89 2.61 -3.17
C VAL A 3 -26.25 1.48 -3.98
N SER A 4 -27.05 0.52 -4.45
CA SER A 4 -26.59 -0.60 -5.29
C SER A 4 -25.91 -0.13 -6.58
N ARG A 5 -26.48 0.87 -7.28
CA ARG A 5 -25.89 1.41 -8.51
C ARG A 5 -24.56 2.14 -8.25
N LYS A 6 -24.46 2.81 -7.09
CA LYS A 6 -23.23 3.47 -6.67
C LYS A 6 -22.13 2.45 -6.34
N ILE A 7 -22.48 1.34 -5.68
CA ILE A 7 -21.56 0.24 -5.38
C ILE A 7 -21.04 -0.39 -6.69
N ILE A 8 -21.93 -0.76 -7.62
CA ILE A 8 -21.55 -1.35 -8.90
C ILE A 8 -20.62 -0.41 -9.67
N TYR A 9 -20.96 0.88 -9.77
CA TYR A 9 -20.12 1.87 -10.44
C TYR A 9 -18.73 1.95 -9.82
N ASN A 10 -18.62 2.06 -8.48
CA ASN A 10 -17.32 2.13 -7.78
C ASN A 10 -16.49 0.86 -7.99
N VAL A 11 -17.10 -0.33 -7.90
CA VAL A 11 -16.41 -1.60 -8.11
C VAL A 11 -15.90 -1.69 -9.54
N THR A 12 -16.73 -1.37 -10.55
CA THR A 12 -16.34 -1.41 -11.96
C THR A 12 -15.22 -0.40 -12.26
N ALA A 13 -15.37 0.85 -11.83
CA ALA A 13 -14.37 1.89 -12.03
C ALA A 13 -13.03 1.53 -11.36
N SER A 14 -13.07 1.03 -10.13
CA SER A 14 -11.86 0.57 -9.41
C SER A 14 -11.21 -0.62 -10.09
N SER A 15 -11.99 -1.58 -10.62
CA SER A 15 -11.46 -2.74 -11.33
C SER A 15 -10.78 -2.34 -12.64
N ILE A 16 -11.39 -1.46 -13.43
CA ILE A 16 -10.78 -0.94 -14.67
C ILE A 16 -9.48 -0.20 -14.36
N SER A 17 -9.51 0.73 -13.38
CA SER A 17 -8.32 1.43 -12.94
C SER A 17 -7.21 0.47 -12.49
N LYS A 18 -7.58 -0.61 -11.81
CA LYS A 18 -6.63 -1.62 -11.33
C LYS A 18 -5.97 -2.39 -12.47
N VAL A 19 -6.73 -2.77 -13.51
CA VAL A 19 -6.16 -3.40 -14.72
C VAL A 19 -5.16 -2.45 -15.38
N ILE A 20 -5.53 -1.18 -15.59
CA ILE A 20 -4.66 -0.18 -16.19
C ILE A 20 -3.38 0.02 -15.35
N THR A 21 -3.52 0.17 -14.04
CA THR A 21 -2.36 0.34 -13.14
C THR A 21 -1.47 -0.89 -13.09
N THR A 22 -2.03 -2.10 -13.25
CA THR A 22 -1.24 -3.34 -13.35
C THR A 22 -0.43 -3.38 -14.64
N VAL A 23 -1.02 -3.02 -15.79
CA VAL A 23 -0.28 -2.93 -17.06
C VAL A 23 0.84 -1.89 -16.96
N ILE A 24 0.56 -0.70 -16.42
CA ILE A 24 1.58 0.35 -16.19
C ILE A 24 2.69 -0.18 -15.26
N ALA A 25 2.35 -0.90 -14.20
CA ALA A 25 3.32 -1.47 -13.28
C ALA A 25 4.21 -2.53 -13.94
N LEU A 26 3.66 -3.37 -14.82
CA LEU A 26 4.43 -4.35 -15.61
C LEU A 26 5.41 -3.68 -16.56
N VAL A 27 4.97 -2.65 -17.29
CA VAL A 27 5.84 -1.85 -18.16
C VAL A 27 6.95 -1.19 -17.33
N ASN A 28 6.59 -0.60 -16.19
CA ASN A 28 7.53 0.09 -15.31
C ASN A 28 8.61 -0.88 -14.78
N ILE A 29 8.20 -2.07 -14.28
CA ILE A 29 9.15 -3.06 -13.78
C ILE A 29 10.06 -3.58 -14.89
N GLY A 30 9.53 -3.76 -16.11
CA GLY A 30 10.32 -4.17 -17.27
C GLY A 30 11.40 -3.14 -17.65
N LEU A 31 11.07 -1.85 -17.63
CA LEU A 31 12.04 -0.76 -17.84
C LEU A 31 13.10 -0.73 -16.74
N ILE A 32 12.69 -0.83 -15.49
CA ILE A 32 13.60 -0.82 -14.33
C ILE A 32 14.56 -2.02 -14.38
N THR A 33 14.04 -3.22 -14.60
CA THR A 33 14.83 -4.45 -14.65
C THR A 33 15.87 -4.39 -15.78
N ARG A 34 15.45 -3.91 -16.96
CA ARG A 34 16.36 -3.79 -18.11
C ARG A 34 17.45 -2.73 -17.89
N TYR A 35 17.11 -1.63 -17.24
CA TYR A 35 18.04 -0.53 -16.97
C TYR A 35 19.05 -0.87 -15.89
N LEU A 36 18.58 -1.39 -14.77
CA LEU A 36 19.42 -1.67 -13.61
C LEU A 36 20.29 -2.91 -13.77
N GLY A 37 19.91 -3.84 -14.63
CA GLY A 37 20.56 -5.14 -14.67
C GLY A 37 20.28 -5.99 -13.44
N GLN A 38 20.81 -7.19 -13.40
CA GLN A 38 20.45 -8.21 -12.40
C GLN A 38 20.79 -7.80 -10.96
N GLU A 39 22.00 -7.29 -10.74
CA GLU A 39 22.49 -6.95 -9.40
C GLU A 39 21.77 -5.75 -8.79
N MET A 40 21.71 -4.62 -9.51
CA MET A 40 21.03 -3.42 -9.01
C MET A 40 19.52 -3.60 -8.93
N PHE A 41 18.94 -4.45 -9.78
CA PHE A 41 17.55 -4.84 -9.65
C PHE A 41 17.31 -5.65 -8.36
N GLY A 42 18.27 -6.49 -7.94
CA GLY A 42 18.23 -7.15 -6.63
C GLY A 42 18.17 -6.15 -5.48
N ASN A 43 19.02 -5.12 -5.50
CA ASN A 43 18.98 -4.03 -4.53
C ASN A 43 17.62 -3.28 -4.55
N TYR A 44 17.02 -3.09 -5.71
CA TYR A 44 15.68 -2.51 -5.85
C TYR A 44 14.60 -3.39 -5.20
N VAL A 45 14.67 -4.71 -5.40
CA VAL A 45 13.75 -5.68 -4.75
C VAL A 45 13.87 -5.61 -3.23
N VAL A 46 15.10 -5.55 -2.70
CA VAL A 46 15.36 -5.38 -1.26
C VAL A 46 14.75 -4.06 -0.76
N ALA A 47 14.98 -2.95 -1.46
CA ALA A 47 14.42 -1.65 -1.09
C ALA A 47 12.88 -1.68 -1.04
N LEU A 48 12.21 -2.34 -2.00
CA LEU A 48 10.76 -2.52 -1.99
C LEU A 48 10.28 -3.43 -0.85
N ALA A 49 11.04 -4.48 -0.49
CA ALA A 49 10.70 -5.34 0.64
C ALA A 49 10.78 -4.57 1.97
N PHE A 50 11.79 -3.72 2.15
CA PHE A 50 11.88 -2.81 3.32
C PHE A 50 10.77 -1.75 3.33
N PHE A 51 10.39 -1.19 2.18
CA PHE A 51 9.23 -0.29 2.09
C PHE A 51 7.96 -0.96 2.64
N LEU A 52 7.72 -2.21 2.27
CA LEU A 52 6.57 -2.97 2.76
C LEU A 52 6.70 -3.35 4.23
N LEU A 53 7.92 -3.67 4.71
CA LEU A 53 8.19 -3.88 6.14
C LEU A 53 7.84 -2.64 6.96
N PHE A 54 8.34 -1.47 6.56
CA PHE A 54 8.04 -0.21 7.23
C PHE A 54 6.53 0.10 7.20
N THR A 55 5.85 -0.21 6.09
CA THR A 55 4.41 -0.03 5.97
C THR A 55 3.65 -0.96 6.91
N ALA A 56 4.03 -2.22 7.03
CA ALA A 56 3.41 -3.18 7.94
C ALA A 56 3.62 -2.80 9.41
N LEU A 57 4.85 -2.37 9.78
CA LEU A 57 5.17 -1.88 11.12
C LEU A 57 4.43 -0.57 11.46
N GLY A 58 4.34 0.35 10.50
CA GLY A 58 3.68 1.64 10.68
C GLY A 58 2.16 1.56 10.69
N ASP A 59 1.56 0.59 9.99
CA ASP A 59 0.11 0.45 9.95
C ASP A 59 -0.45 -0.27 11.17
N PHE A 60 0.08 -1.40 11.48
CA PHE A 60 -0.32 -2.26 12.60
C PHE A 60 -1.85 -2.33 12.82
N GLY A 61 -2.63 -2.37 11.73
CA GLY A 61 -4.09 -2.44 11.75
C GLY A 61 -4.82 -1.12 12.00
N ILE A 62 -4.10 0.00 12.05
CA ILE A 62 -4.67 1.34 12.32
C ILE A 62 -5.66 1.74 11.22
N TYR A 63 -5.30 1.50 9.95
CA TYR A 63 -6.18 1.82 8.82
C TYR A 63 -7.53 1.10 8.91
N GLN A 64 -7.51 -0.22 9.08
CA GLN A 64 -8.71 -1.04 9.11
C GLN A 64 -9.58 -0.70 10.33
N THR A 65 -8.94 -0.51 11.50
CA THR A 65 -9.64 -0.12 12.72
C THR A 65 -10.25 1.27 12.60
N THR A 66 -9.51 2.26 12.07
CA THR A 66 -10.05 3.60 11.82
C THR A 66 -11.25 3.54 10.89
N THR A 67 -11.13 2.84 9.76
CA THR A 67 -12.22 2.70 8.79
C THR A 67 -13.46 2.07 9.40
N ARG A 68 -13.28 1.04 10.23
CA ARG A 68 -14.38 0.41 10.97
C ARG A 68 -15.04 1.37 11.95
N GLU A 69 -14.25 2.04 12.78
CA GLU A 69 -14.78 2.93 13.82
C GLU A 69 -15.51 4.15 13.23
N ILE A 70 -14.96 4.79 12.20
CA ILE A 70 -15.64 5.92 11.54
C ILE A 70 -16.94 5.47 10.83
N SER A 71 -17.07 4.20 10.47
CA SER A 71 -18.24 3.66 9.77
C SER A 71 -19.41 3.32 10.72
N ARG A 72 -19.20 3.35 12.03
CA ARG A 72 -20.28 3.09 13.01
C ARG A 72 -21.33 4.21 13.00
N PRO A 73 -22.61 3.89 13.22
CA PRO A 73 -23.64 4.91 13.39
C PRO A 73 -23.31 5.85 14.56
N GLY A 74 -23.42 7.15 14.34
CA GLY A 74 -23.12 8.17 15.37
C GLY A 74 -21.64 8.39 15.68
N ALA A 75 -20.73 7.84 14.88
CA ALA A 75 -19.29 7.99 15.06
C ALA A 75 -18.85 9.47 14.95
N LYS A 76 -18.06 9.93 15.91
CA LYS A 76 -17.40 11.23 15.87
C LYS A 76 -16.17 11.17 14.96
N GLU A 77 -16.36 11.31 13.65
CA GLU A 77 -15.32 11.12 12.66
C GLU A 77 -14.06 11.97 12.92
N ASP A 78 -14.24 13.26 13.24
CA ASP A 78 -13.13 14.18 13.50
C ASP A 78 -12.28 13.70 14.67
N GLU A 79 -12.91 13.24 15.77
CA GLU A 79 -12.19 12.74 16.94
C GLU A 79 -11.40 11.46 16.63
N ILE A 80 -12.05 10.50 15.98
CA ILE A 80 -11.42 9.22 15.64
C ILE A 80 -10.24 9.41 14.68
N VAL A 81 -10.46 10.17 13.59
CA VAL A 81 -9.42 10.40 12.57
C VAL A 81 -8.26 11.20 13.13
N ASN A 82 -8.51 12.24 13.93
CA ASN A 82 -7.44 13.07 14.50
C ASN A 82 -6.58 12.30 15.52
N ASN A 83 -7.18 11.41 16.32
CA ASN A 83 -6.44 10.51 17.19
C ASN A 83 -5.65 9.46 16.40
N ALA A 84 -6.24 8.90 15.36
CA ALA A 84 -5.53 7.96 14.47
C ALA A 84 -4.36 8.63 13.74
N ILE A 85 -4.49 9.89 13.32
CA ILE A 85 -3.40 10.67 12.72
C ILE A 85 -2.30 10.93 13.76
N GLY A 86 -2.63 11.37 14.98
CA GLY A 86 -1.65 11.57 16.04
C GLY A 86 -0.87 10.29 16.36
N LEU A 87 -1.57 9.15 16.47
CA LEU A 87 -0.96 7.85 16.67
C LEU A 87 -0.05 7.48 15.49
N ARG A 88 -0.50 7.70 14.25
CA ARG A 88 0.27 7.44 13.03
C ARG A 88 1.54 8.29 12.95
N ILE A 89 1.45 9.58 13.30
CA ILE A 89 2.63 10.45 13.39
C ILE A 89 3.64 9.86 14.37
N THR A 90 3.21 9.50 15.56
CA THR A 90 4.09 8.98 16.62
C THR A 90 4.77 7.67 16.20
N ILE A 91 4.02 6.70 15.65
CA ILE A 91 4.58 5.43 15.18
C ILE A 91 5.52 5.65 13.98
N SER A 92 5.11 6.46 13.00
CA SER A 92 5.95 6.73 11.82
C SER A 92 7.26 7.43 12.19
N LEU A 93 7.22 8.39 13.13
CA LEU A 93 8.44 9.04 13.62
C LEU A 93 9.32 8.05 14.40
N ALA A 94 8.75 7.14 15.21
CA ALA A 94 9.52 6.09 15.86
C ALA A 94 10.20 5.17 14.85
N VAL A 95 9.49 4.73 13.80
CA VAL A 95 10.08 3.92 12.72
C VAL A 95 11.20 4.69 12.02
N ILE A 96 11.00 5.98 11.69
CA ILE A 96 12.01 6.82 11.04
C ILE A 96 13.24 7.03 11.93
N ALA A 97 13.06 7.17 13.24
CA ALA A 97 14.16 7.38 14.17
C ALA A 97 14.97 6.09 14.44
N ILE A 98 14.30 4.94 14.45
CA ILE A 98 14.93 3.65 14.81
C ILE A 98 15.53 2.96 13.57
N SER A 99 14.87 3.01 12.42
CA SER A 99 15.29 2.29 11.22
C SER A 99 16.71 2.65 10.72
N PRO A 100 17.19 3.90 10.75
CA PRO A 100 18.55 4.23 10.35
C PRO A 100 19.64 3.50 11.15
N ILE A 101 19.38 3.19 12.42
CA ILE A 101 20.33 2.43 13.26
C ILE A 101 20.52 1.03 12.67
N PHE A 102 19.44 0.32 12.33
CA PHE A 102 19.51 -1.01 11.72
C PHE A 102 20.08 -0.98 10.30
N ILE A 103 19.72 0.05 9.51
CA ILE A 103 20.27 0.25 8.17
C ILE A 103 21.79 0.48 8.23
N TRP A 104 22.25 1.29 9.17
CA TRP A 104 23.68 1.59 9.31
C TRP A 104 24.50 0.40 9.78
N LEU A 105 23.97 -0.40 10.73
CA LEU A 105 24.60 -1.62 11.23
C LEU A 105 24.59 -2.77 10.22
N SER A 106 23.79 -2.70 9.16
CA SER A 106 23.72 -3.73 8.13
C SER A 106 24.98 -3.73 7.26
N SER A 107 25.33 -4.89 6.69
CA SER A 107 26.43 -5.06 5.73
C SER A 107 26.08 -4.62 4.31
N TYR A 108 24.98 -3.90 4.09
CA TYR A 108 24.56 -3.43 2.78
C TYR A 108 25.51 -2.36 2.21
N SER A 109 25.60 -2.27 0.88
CA SER A 109 26.34 -1.23 0.18
C SER A 109 25.80 0.17 0.53
N ASN A 110 26.65 1.19 0.46
CA ASN A 110 26.22 2.58 0.71
C ASN A 110 25.08 3.01 -0.21
N GLU A 111 25.08 2.55 -1.44
CA GLU A 111 24.04 2.84 -2.42
C GLU A 111 22.69 2.27 -1.98
N LEU A 112 22.66 1.02 -1.49
CA LEU A 112 21.44 0.43 -0.95
C LEU A 112 20.99 1.12 0.36
N LYS A 113 21.94 1.52 1.23
CA LYS A 113 21.61 2.28 2.45
C LYS A 113 20.92 3.61 2.15
N ILE A 114 21.36 4.33 1.11
CA ILE A 114 20.71 5.56 0.64
C ILE A 114 19.30 5.23 0.13
N ALA A 115 19.15 4.19 -0.68
CA ALA A 115 17.86 3.74 -1.18
C ALA A 115 16.89 3.37 -0.04
N LEU A 116 17.38 2.69 1.01
CA LEU A 116 16.58 2.37 2.21
C LEU A 116 16.13 3.64 2.95
N GLY A 117 16.96 4.67 3.00
CA GLY A 117 16.57 6.00 3.48
C GLY A 117 15.46 6.63 2.64
N ILE A 118 15.56 6.56 1.31
CA ILE A 118 14.53 7.08 0.39
C ILE A 118 13.20 6.36 0.61
N VAL A 119 13.19 5.03 0.69
CA VAL A 119 11.94 4.28 0.89
C VAL A 119 11.36 4.47 2.29
N LEU A 120 12.17 4.79 3.29
CA LEU A 120 11.70 5.14 4.63
C LEU A 120 10.88 6.44 4.61
N PHE A 121 11.29 7.45 3.83
CA PHE A 121 10.48 8.65 3.62
C PHE A 121 9.26 8.37 2.73
N ALA A 122 9.38 7.51 1.72
CA ALA A 122 8.24 7.09 0.91
C ALA A 122 7.16 6.40 1.76
N PHE A 123 7.57 5.54 2.71
CA PHE A 123 6.69 4.92 3.69
C PHE A 123 5.90 5.96 4.48
N PHE A 124 6.52 7.05 4.94
CA PHE A 124 5.84 8.10 5.69
C PHE A 124 4.61 8.60 4.93
N PHE A 125 4.78 9.04 3.69
CA PHE A 125 3.66 9.54 2.87
C PHE A 125 2.64 8.44 2.54
N ALA A 126 3.10 7.24 2.22
CA ALA A 126 2.23 6.11 1.92
C ALA A 126 1.33 5.76 3.11
N SER A 127 1.88 5.75 4.33
CA SER A 127 1.16 5.40 5.54
C SER A 127 0.02 6.37 5.86
N PHE A 128 0.24 7.67 5.66
CA PHE A 128 -0.80 8.69 5.82
C PHE A 128 -1.86 8.60 4.71
N THR A 129 -1.44 8.39 3.47
CA THR A 129 -2.36 8.17 2.35
C THR A 129 -3.31 7.03 2.66
N GLN A 130 -2.79 5.89 3.13
CA GLN A 130 -3.56 4.71 3.48
C GLN A 130 -4.60 5.02 4.57
N LEU A 131 -4.22 5.73 5.64
CA LEU A 131 -5.14 6.13 6.69
C LEU A 131 -6.31 6.98 6.14
N LEU A 132 -6.01 7.95 5.27
CA LEU A 132 -7.00 8.84 4.68
C LEU A 132 -7.94 8.12 3.70
N ILE A 133 -7.49 7.07 3.01
CA ILE A 133 -8.32 6.25 2.12
C ILE A 133 -9.55 5.69 2.86
N GLY A 134 -9.46 5.40 4.15
CA GLY A 134 -10.60 4.98 4.97
C GLY A 134 -11.80 5.94 4.92
N LEU A 135 -11.55 7.25 4.81
CA LEU A 135 -12.60 8.27 4.66
C LEU A 135 -13.36 8.15 3.33
N PHE A 136 -12.64 7.80 2.26
CA PHE A 136 -13.24 7.58 0.94
C PHE A 136 -13.99 6.24 0.89
N GLN A 137 -13.45 5.21 1.54
CA GLN A 137 -14.08 3.89 1.64
C GLN A 137 -15.43 3.99 2.35
N LYS A 138 -15.50 4.67 3.50
CA LYS A 138 -16.77 4.94 4.20
C LYS A 138 -17.81 5.59 3.30
N ARG A 139 -17.38 6.52 2.43
CA ARG A 139 -18.25 7.32 1.57
C ARG A 139 -18.56 6.71 0.21
N LEU A 140 -18.03 5.51 -0.05
CA LEU A 140 -18.12 4.85 -1.36
C LEU A 140 -17.61 5.76 -2.49
N LEU A 141 -16.40 6.33 -2.30
CA LEU A 141 -15.71 7.22 -3.24
C LEU A 141 -14.34 6.62 -3.64
N MET A 142 -14.27 5.29 -3.76
CA MET A 142 -13.04 4.60 -4.14
C MET A 142 -12.61 4.85 -5.58
N ASP A 143 -13.54 5.28 -6.44
CA ASP A 143 -13.27 5.76 -7.79
C ASP A 143 -12.24 6.91 -7.79
N ARG A 144 -12.36 7.86 -6.85
CA ARG A 144 -11.40 8.96 -6.72
C ARG A 144 -10.02 8.49 -6.28
N VAL A 145 -9.97 7.57 -5.34
CA VAL A 145 -8.70 6.96 -4.89
C VAL A 145 -8.04 6.24 -6.05
N ALA A 146 -8.79 5.42 -6.78
CA ALA A 146 -8.29 4.68 -7.94
C ALA A 146 -7.72 5.61 -9.04
N LEU A 147 -8.38 6.75 -9.30
CA LEU A 147 -7.86 7.76 -10.23
C LEU A 147 -6.53 8.37 -9.74
N VAL A 148 -6.44 8.73 -8.46
CA VAL A 148 -5.19 9.29 -7.90
C VAL A 148 -4.05 8.28 -8.00
N GLU A 149 -4.29 7.01 -7.64
CA GLU A 149 -3.31 5.94 -7.76
C GLU A 149 -2.89 5.72 -9.24
N MET A 150 -3.82 5.78 -10.17
CA MET A 150 -3.55 5.67 -11.60
C MET A 150 -2.63 6.80 -12.08
N PHE A 151 -2.95 8.06 -11.76
CA PHE A 151 -2.09 9.20 -12.10
C PHE A 151 -0.72 9.11 -11.43
N GLY A 152 -0.66 8.65 -10.17
CA GLY A 152 0.60 8.38 -9.49
C GLY A 152 1.45 7.34 -10.23
N LYS A 153 0.83 6.26 -10.76
CA LYS A 153 1.54 5.24 -11.55
C LYS A 153 2.01 5.76 -12.90
N VAL A 154 1.22 6.60 -13.57
CA VAL A 154 1.64 7.28 -14.81
C VAL A 154 2.81 8.21 -14.53
N LEU A 155 2.74 9.00 -13.46
CA LEU A 155 3.84 9.87 -13.02
C LEU A 155 5.12 9.05 -12.75
N GLN A 156 5.00 7.92 -12.03
CA GLN A 156 6.12 7.03 -11.75
C GLN A 156 6.75 6.51 -13.04
N LEU A 157 5.93 6.05 -13.99
CA LEU A 157 6.42 5.54 -15.28
C LEU A 157 7.16 6.65 -16.06
N ALA A 158 6.61 7.87 -16.10
CA ALA A 158 7.25 9.00 -16.76
C ALA A 158 8.61 9.33 -16.13
N LEU A 159 8.68 9.38 -14.80
CA LEU A 159 9.94 9.65 -14.08
C LEU A 159 10.96 8.53 -14.30
N VAL A 160 10.54 7.26 -14.28
CA VAL A 160 11.43 6.12 -14.59
C VAL A 160 11.94 6.22 -16.02
N ALA A 161 11.07 6.52 -17.00
CA ALA A 161 11.49 6.68 -18.41
C ALA A 161 12.51 7.82 -18.57
N ILE A 162 12.34 8.94 -17.87
CA ILE A 162 13.30 10.04 -17.83
C ILE A 162 14.62 9.58 -17.20
N GLY A 163 14.55 8.89 -16.03
CA GLY A 163 15.74 8.39 -15.33
C GLY A 163 16.56 7.42 -16.17
N VAL A 164 15.89 6.50 -16.89
CA VAL A 164 16.51 5.57 -17.82
C VAL A 164 17.15 6.30 -19.02
N LYS A 165 16.43 7.27 -19.63
CA LYS A 165 16.93 8.02 -20.77
C LYS A 165 18.14 8.90 -20.44
N MET A 166 18.16 9.48 -19.24
CA MET A 166 19.22 10.39 -18.78
C MET A 166 20.31 9.68 -17.96
N ASP A 167 20.24 8.37 -17.80
CA ASP A 167 21.16 7.53 -17.02
C ASP A 167 21.39 8.06 -15.58
N LEU A 168 20.29 8.35 -14.86
CA LEU A 168 20.36 8.98 -13.54
C LEU A 168 20.66 8.02 -12.37
N GLY A 169 20.85 6.74 -12.67
CA GLY A 169 21.29 5.72 -11.73
C GLY A 169 20.21 5.17 -10.79
N PHE A 170 20.63 4.24 -9.93
CA PHE A 170 19.78 3.44 -9.08
C PHE A 170 18.97 4.27 -8.07
N ASN A 171 19.62 5.20 -7.36
CA ASN A 171 18.96 5.99 -6.31
C ASN A 171 17.87 6.91 -6.87
N PHE A 172 18.02 7.40 -8.11
CA PHE A 172 16.97 8.14 -8.79
C PHE A 172 15.75 7.24 -9.05
N ILE A 173 15.97 6.03 -9.56
CA ILE A 173 14.88 5.06 -9.81
C ILE A 173 14.11 4.77 -8.52
N VAL A 174 14.80 4.53 -7.40
CA VAL A 174 14.14 4.37 -6.09
C VAL A 174 13.43 5.65 -5.67
N GLY A 175 14.02 6.81 -5.92
CA GLY A 175 13.45 8.14 -5.64
C GLY A 175 12.11 8.38 -6.34
N THR A 176 11.87 7.78 -7.51
CA THR A 176 10.57 7.89 -8.20
C THR A 176 9.42 7.34 -7.35
N LEU A 177 9.68 6.34 -6.50
CA LEU A 177 8.70 5.83 -5.54
C LEU A 177 8.33 6.91 -4.51
N LEU A 178 9.33 7.60 -3.94
CA LEU A 178 9.11 8.68 -2.98
C LEU A 178 8.26 9.80 -3.59
N VAL A 179 8.61 10.25 -4.80
CA VAL A 179 7.84 11.30 -5.51
C VAL A 179 6.39 10.86 -5.74
N THR A 180 6.20 9.60 -6.12
CA THR A 180 4.85 9.04 -6.35
C THR A 180 4.04 8.98 -5.06
N MET A 181 4.62 8.52 -3.94
CA MET A 181 3.93 8.45 -2.65
C MET A 181 3.61 9.85 -2.11
N PHE A 182 4.51 10.81 -2.30
CA PHE A 182 4.29 12.20 -1.96
C PHE A 182 3.15 12.82 -2.79
N PHE A 183 3.13 12.60 -4.10
CA PHE A 183 2.05 13.04 -4.98
C PHE A 183 0.69 12.47 -4.53
N ASN A 184 0.60 11.17 -4.32
CA ASN A 184 -0.61 10.51 -3.86
C ASN A 184 -1.08 11.08 -2.52
N PHE A 185 -0.16 11.29 -1.57
CA PHE A 185 -0.46 11.89 -0.27
C PHE A 185 -1.06 13.29 -0.42
N ILE A 186 -0.44 14.18 -1.20
CA ILE A 186 -0.91 15.56 -1.37
C ILE A 186 -2.32 15.58 -1.96
N VAL A 187 -2.56 14.80 -3.02
CA VAL A 187 -3.87 14.81 -3.69
C VAL A 187 -4.95 14.20 -2.79
N ILE A 188 -4.69 13.06 -2.16
CA ILE A 188 -5.64 12.42 -1.23
C ILE A 188 -5.91 13.31 -0.02
N PHE A 189 -4.88 13.92 0.56
CA PHE A 189 -5.02 14.85 1.69
C PHE A 189 -5.88 16.06 1.31
N TRP A 190 -5.63 16.67 0.15
CA TRP A 190 -6.42 17.81 -0.33
C TRP A 190 -7.90 17.44 -0.54
N LEU A 191 -8.17 16.28 -1.10
CA LEU A 191 -9.53 15.76 -1.27
C LEU A 191 -10.19 15.41 0.08
N ALA A 192 -9.43 14.87 1.04
CA ALA A 192 -9.91 14.45 2.35
C ALA A 192 -10.27 15.65 3.26
N LYS A 193 -9.65 16.82 3.06
CA LYS A 193 -9.99 18.07 3.79
C LYS A 193 -11.48 18.45 3.75
N LYS A 194 -12.22 17.95 2.75
CA LYS A 194 -13.65 18.19 2.62
C LYS A 194 -14.48 17.35 3.61
N PHE A 195 -13.90 16.33 4.22
CA PHE A 195 -14.60 15.35 5.04
C PHE A 195 -14.36 15.53 6.54
N VAL A 196 -13.16 15.95 6.92
CA VAL A 196 -12.69 16.03 8.32
C VAL A 196 -11.86 17.28 8.51
N ARG A 197 -11.99 17.91 9.69
CA ARG A 197 -11.09 18.99 10.12
C ARG A 197 -9.85 18.37 10.74
N PHE A 198 -8.72 18.51 10.05
CA PHE A 198 -7.45 17.94 10.51
C PHE A 198 -6.86 18.75 11.66
N LYS A 199 -6.91 18.17 12.87
CA LYS A 199 -6.27 18.65 14.11
C LYS A 199 -5.71 17.43 14.85
N PRO A 200 -4.48 16.97 14.55
CA PRO A 200 -3.90 15.79 15.19
C PRO A 200 -4.05 15.84 16.70
N SER A 201 -4.58 14.76 17.28
CA SER A 201 -4.79 14.61 18.72
C SER A 201 -3.82 13.58 19.28
N PHE A 202 -3.25 13.86 20.44
CA PHE A 202 -2.24 13.02 21.10
C PHE A 202 -2.77 12.52 22.45
N ASP A 203 -3.91 11.80 22.42
CA ASP A 203 -4.52 11.20 23.61
C ASP A 203 -4.02 9.78 23.81
N ILE A 204 -3.10 9.60 24.77
CA ILE A 204 -2.47 8.31 25.10
C ILE A 204 -3.51 7.29 25.61
N ALA A 205 -4.51 7.74 26.37
CA ALA A 205 -5.55 6.85 26.90
C ALA A 205 -6.42 6.30 25.75
N TYR A 206 -6.78 7.17 24.81
CA TYR A 206 -7.47 6.77 23.58
C TYR A 206 -6.63 5.80 22.76
N TRP A 207 -5.32 6.09 22.57
CA TRP A 207 -4.42 5.24 21.78
C TRP A 207 -4.25 3.85 22.36
N LYS A 208 -4.15 3.71 23.69
CA LYS A 208 -4.04 2.40 24.34
C LYS A 208 -5.24 1.51 24.03
N LYS A 209 -6.46 2.05 24.12
CA LYS A 209 -7.70 1.36 23.78
C LYS A 209 -7.75 1.04 22.28
N PHE A 210 -7.37 1.98 21.45
CA PHE A 210 -7.39 1.84 19.99
C PHE A 210 -6.38 0.79 19.51
N LEU A 211 -5.15 0.81 20.03
CA LEU A 211 -4.13 -0.20 19.74
C LEU A 211 -4.55 -1.60 20.19
N TYR A 212 -5.17 -1.74 21.35
CA TYR A 212 -5.72 -3.03 21.79
C TYR A 212 -6.74 -3.59 20.80
N GLN A 213 -7.58 -2.73 20.22
CA GLN A 213 -8.57 -3.14 19.21
C GLN A 213 -7.94 -3.41 17.83
N SER A 214 -6.86 -2.71 17.48
CA SER A 214 -6.17 -2.90 16.21
C SER A 214 -5.16 -4.04 16.22
N PHE A 215 -4.69 -4.48 17.39
CA PHE A 215 -3.65 -5.49 17.54
C PHE A 215 -3.92 -6.80 16.79
N PRO A 216 -5.11 -7.45 16.86
CA PRO A 216 -5.34 -8.69 16.11
C PRO A 216 -5.24 -8.50 14.60
N ILE A 217 -5.73 -7.35 14.11
CA ILE A 217 -5.67 -7.00 12.68
C ILE A 217 -4.22 -6.69 12.31
N GLY A 218 -3.51 -5.93 13.14
CA GLY A 218 -2.10 -5.59 12.94
C GLY A 218 -1.21 -6.83 12.89
N LEU A 219 -1.45 -7.78 13.79
CA LEU A 219 -0.75 -9.07 13.78
C LEU A 219 -0.99 -9.82 12.46
N SER A 220 -2.24 -9.85 11.97
CA SER A 220 -2.56 -10.49 10.69
C SER A 220 -1.86 -9.80 9.51
N VAL A 221 -1.79 -8.45 9.50
CA VAL A 221 -1.06 -7.69 8.47
C VAL A 221 0.44 -8.00 8.53
N PHE A 222 1.02 -8.05 9.72
CA PHE A 222 2.42 -8.35 9.91
C PHE A 222 2.79 -9.78 9.51
N VAL A 223 1.96 -10.77 9.89
CA VAL A 223 2.13 -12.17 9.46
C VAL A 223 2.00 -12.29 7.93
N SER A 224 1.06 -11.55 7.32
CA SER A 224 0.94 -11.52 5.86
C SER A 224 2.19 -10.92 5.20
N PHE A 225 2.78 -9.88 5.77
CA PHE A 225 4.06 -9.35 5.30
C PHE A 225 5.17 -10.41 5.37
N ILE A 226 5.30 -11.11 6.50
CA ILE A 226 6.29 -12.19 6.65
C ILE A 226 6.07 -13.25 5.56
N TYR A 227 4.83 -13.69 5.37
CA TYR A 227 4.51 -14.72 4.39
C TYR A 227 4.84 -14.32 2.95
N PHE A 228 4.61 -13.06 2.57
CA PHE A 228 4.76 -12.62 1.17
C PHE A 228 6.10 -11.94 0.85
N LYS A 229 6.85 -11.46 1.83
CA LYS A 229 7.98 -10.55 1.56
C LYS A 229 9.22 -10.75 2.43
N ALA A 230 9.14 -11.49 3.53
CA ALA A 230 10.30 -11.69 4.38
C ALA A 230 11.39 -12.50 3.68
N ASP A 231 11.01 -13.37 2.75
CA ASP A 231 11.90 -14.14 1.89
C ASP A 231 12.93 -13.27 1.15
N SER A 232 12.48 -12.16 0.58
CA SER A 232 13.37 -11.23 -0.16
C SER A 232 14.38 -10.57 0.77
N ILE A 233 14.02 -10.26 2.02
CA ILE A 233 14.93 -9.70 3.02
C ILE A 233 15.91 -10.78 3.50
N ILE A 234 15.42 -11.97 3.83
CA ILE A 234 16.25 -13.09 4.27
C ILE A 234 17.24 -13.48 3.17
N LEU A 235 16.76 -13.55 1.92
CA LEU A 235 17.60 -13.87 0.77
C LEU A 235 18.74 -12.84 0.59
N SER A 236 18.46 -11.56 0.83
CA SER A 236 19.44 -10.48 0.73
C SER A 236 20.57 -10.56 1.76
N TRP A 237 20.37 -11.30 2.86
CA TRP A 237 21.41 -11.54 3.85
C TRP A 237 22.26 -12.79 3.54
N LEU A 238 21.68 -13.74 2.79
CA LEU A 238 22.28 -15.06 2.56
C LEU A 238 22.89 -15.21 1.16
N LYS A 239 22.50 -14.37 0.20
CA LYS A 239 22.87 -14.49 -1.21
C LYS A 239 23.26 -13.14 -1.81
N PRO A 240 24.06 -13.14 -2.89
CA PRO A 240 24.38 -11.93 -3.65
C PRO A 240 23.13 -11.24 -4.19
N SER A 241 23.20 -9.92 -4.39
CA SER A 241 22.09 -9.13 -4.91
C SER A 241 21.56 -9.62 -6.28
N ALA A 242 22.43 -10.21 -7.10
CA ALA A 242 22.06 -10.81 -8.39
C ALA A 242 21.02 -11.94 -8.22
N ASP A 243 21.19 -12.81 -7.23
CA ASP A 243 20.24 -13.91 -6.94
C ASP A 243 18.91 -13.36 -6.43
N VAL A 244 18.96 -12.33 -5.59
CA VAL A 244 17.76 -11.60 -5.13
C VAL A 244 17.03 -10.96 -6.30
N GLY A 245 17.76 -10.42 -7.28
CA GLY A 245 17.19 -9.84 -8.50
C GLY A 245 16.45 -10.87 -9.35
N LEU A 246 17.06 -12.04 -9.56
CA LEU A 246 16.45 -13.13 -10.30
C LEU A 246 15.17 -13.64 -9.61
N TYR A 247 15.25 -13.89 -8.30
CA TYR A 247 14.10 -14.28 -7.49
C TYR A 247 12.99 -13.23 -7.53
N GLY A 248 13.34 -11.96 -7.33
CA GLY A 248 12.38 -10.85 -7.31
C GLY A 248 11.68 -10.64 -8.66
N ALA A 249 12.40 -10.84 -9.79
CA ALA A 249 11.80 -10.75 -11.10
C ALA A 249 10.74 -11.83 -11.32
N ALA A 250 11.05 -13.09 -11.00
CA ALA A 250 10.11 -14.20 -11.07
C ALA A 250 8.91 -13.98 -10.13
N TYR A 251 9.18 -13.55 -8.89
CA TYR A 251 8.14 -13.30 -7.89
C TYR A 251 7.18 -12.17 -8.32
N LYS A 252 7.69 -11.11 -8.94
CA LYS A 252 6.85 -10.01 -9.45
C LYS A 252 5.88 -10.47 -10.54
N MET A 253 6.23 -11.41 -11.37
CA MET A 253 5.30 -11.99 -12.36
C MET A 253 4.15 -12.73 -11.65
N ILE A 254 4.47 -13.57 -10.66
CA ILE A 254 3.48 -14.32 -9.87
C ILE A 254 2.57 -13.35 -9.09
N GLU A 255 3.15 -12.34 -8.44
CA GLU A 255 2.41 -11.33 -7.67
C GLU A 255 1.39 -10.58 -8.53
N ASN A 256 1.76 -10.20 -9.75
CA ASN A 256 0.84 -9.54 -10.67
C ASN A 256 -0.26 -10.48 -11.20
N LEU A 257 0.04 -11.77 -11.40
CA LEU A 257 -0.96 -12.77 -11.79
C LEU A 257 -1.94 -13.08 -10.66
N SER A 258 -1.50 -13.08 -9.41
CA SER A 258 -2.33 -13.32 -8.22
C SER A 258 -3.42 -12.25 -8.02
N PHE A 259 -3.32 -11.12 -8.73
CA PHE A 259 -4.38 -10.12 -8.75
C PHE A 259 -5.68 -10.63 -9.38
N PHE A 260 -5.63 -11.47 -10.41
CA PHE A 260 -6.84 -11.93 -11.13
C PHE A 260 -7.83 -12.71 -10.24
N PRO A 261 -7.40 -13.71 -9.46
CA PRO A 261 -8.29 -14.36 -8.49
C PRO A 261 -8.91 -13.38 -7.49
N GLY A 262 -8.11 -12.46 -6.95
CA GLY A 262 -8.59 -11.43 -6.03
C GLY A 262 -9.66 -10.50 -6.65
N MET A 263 -9.51 -10.17 -7.93
CA MET A 263 -10.48 -9.38 -8.67
C MET A 263 -11.81 -10.14 -8.84
N ILE A 264 -11.76 -11.42 -9.20
CA ILE A 264 -12.96 -12.26 -9.35
C ILE A 264 -13.72 -12.32 -8.03
N VAL A 265 -13.02 -12.63 -6.93
CA VAL A 265 -13.63 -12.66 -5.58
C VAL A 265 -14.22 -11.29 -5.21
N GLY A 266 -13.49 -10.20 -5.48
CA GLY A 266 -13.97 -8.84 -5.22
C GLY A 266 -15.25 -8.47 -6.00
N LEU A 267 -15.37 -8.90 -7.24
CA LEU A 267 -16.56 -8.68 -8.08
C LEU A 267 -17.75 -9.55 -7.66
N THR A 268 -17.50 -10.77 -7.20
CA THR A 268 -18.56 -11.71 -6.83
C THR A 268 -19.03 -11.55 -5.38
N MET A 269 -18.20 -10.99 -4.49
CA MET A 269 -18.51 -10.83 -3.08
C MET A 269 -19.81 -10.08 -2.78
N PRO A 270 -20.15 -8.95 -3.44
CA PRO A 270 -21.44 -8.29 -3.25
C PRO A 270 -22.64 -9.17 -3.64
N ILE A 271 -22.49 -9.98 -4.70
CA ILE A 271 -23.53 -10.87 -5.19
C ILE A 271 -23.70 -12.05 -4.21
N ILE A 272 -22.59 -12.59 -3.72
CA ILE A 272 -22.55 -13.63 -2.69
C ILE A 272 -23.25 -13.12 -1.41
N SER A 273 -22.82 -11.97 -0.90
CA SER A 273 -23.35 -11.37 0.33
C SER A 273 -24.85 -11.08 0.24
N TYR A 274 -25.35 -10.65 -0.92
CA TYR A 274 -26.78 -10.42 -1.13
C TYR A 274 -27.60 -11.73 -1.12
N ASN A 275 -27.06 -12.82 -1.72
CA ASN A 275 -27.79 -14.07 -1.90
C ASN A 275 -27.67 -15.04 -0.73
N ILE A 276 -26.70 -14.85 0.19
CA ILE A 276 -26.46 -15.76 1.34
C ILE A 276 -27.71 -15.92 2.23
N PHE A 277 -28.48 -14.84 2.40
CA PHE A 277 -29.69 -14.82 3.22
C PHE A 277 -30.99 -14.83 2.40
N SER A 278 -30.96 -14.48 1.10
CA SER A 278 -32.14 -14.32 0.27
C SER A 278 -32.41 -15.52 -0.66
N ASN A 279 -31.37 -16.20 -1.15
CA ASN A 279 -31.52 -17.31 -2.09
C ASN A 279 -30.35 -18.29 -2.02
N ARG A 280 -30.45 -19.29 -1.15
CA ARG A 280 -29.39 -20.29 -0.89
C ARG A 280 -28.97 -21.07 -2.14
N LYS A 281 -29.91 -21.44 -3.02
CA LYS A 281 -29.59 -22.15 -4.28
C LYS A 281 -28.74 -21.29 -5.21
N LYS A 282 -29.05 -20.00 -5.32
CA LYS A 282 -28.27 -19.06 -6.14
C LYS A 282 -26.90 -18.80 -5.52
N PHE A 283 -26.82 -18.71 -4.20
CA PHE A 283 -25.54 -18.63 -3.47
C PHE A 283 -24.64 -19.85 -3.77
N GLU A 284 -25.14 -21.07 -3.61
CA GLU A 284 -24.39 -22.32 -3.88
C GLU A 284 -23.94 -22.40 -5.36
N THR A 285 -24.79 -21.96 -6.30
CA THR A 285 -24.44 -21.93 -7.73
C THR A 285 -23.30 -20.95 -8.02
N ILE A 286 -23.26 -19.79 -7.35
CA ILE A 286 -22.21 -18.80 -7.53
C ILE A 286 -20.89 -19.28 -6.90
N VAL A 287 -20.95 -19.85 -5.70
CA VAL A 287 -19.76 -20.35 -4.99
C VAL A 287 -19.12 -21.53 -5.72
N ASN A 288 -19.92 -22.44 -6.29
CA ASN A 288 -19.41 -23.61 -7.02
C ASN A 288 -18.91 -23.30 -8.44
N LYS A 289 -19.15 -22.10 -8.98
CA LYS A 289 -18.68 -21.69 -10.30
C LYS A 289 -17.42 -20.80 -10.27
N ASN A 290 -17.01 -20.35 -9.09
CA ASN A 290 -15.78 -19.59 -8.85
C ASN A 290 -14.70 -20.49 -8.22
#